data_5409fc7a1b42601a242397080356204d
#
_entry.id   5409fc7a1b42601a242397080356204d
#
_cell.length_a   1.000
_cell.length_b   1.000
_cell.length_c   1.000
_cell.angle_alpha   90.00
_cell.angle_beta   90.00
_cell.angle_gamma   90.00
#
_symmetry.space_group_name_H-M   'P 1'
#
loop_
_entity.id
_entity.type
_entity.pdbx_description
1 polymer ?
#
loop_
_entity_poly.entity_id
_entity_poly.type
_entity_poly.pdbx_seq_one_letter_code
_entity_poly.pdbx_strand_id
1 'polypeptide(L)'
;MCDGMNPTTNLLDGGKNYRDPSISPEGTRDTAPLDAEVAARNQQLVDQWADKLHDASAETITEWAAEHAPGRLAVTMSMENTVLAELAHRAGLDADLLFIDTGWHFPETLQVADEVEKRYPDLPLVRVLPLL
;
A
#
# COMPACT_ATOMS: atom_id res chain seq x y z
N MET A 1 18.11 -32.47 4.81
CA MET A 1 16.66 -32.35 4.70
C MET A 1 16.31 -30.87 4.85
N CYS A 2 16.15 -30.19 3.73
CA CYS A 2 15.65 -28.82 3.75
C CYS A 2 14.14 -28.91 3.82
N ASP A 3 13.62 -28.75 5.02
CA ASP A 3 12.19 -28.69 5.25
C ASP A 3 11.63 -27.41 4.63
N GLY A 4 10.66 -27.64 3.77
CA GLY A 4 9.94 -26.73 2.94
C GLY A 4 9.68 -25.34 3.52
N MET A 5 10.46 -24.37 3.08
CA MET A 5 10.01 -23.00 3.07
C MET A 5 8.82 -22.92 2.11
N ASN A 6 7.64 -22.80 2.68
CA ASN A 6 6.43 -22.54 1.91
C ASN A 6 6.62 -21.22 1.15
N PRO A 7 6.65 -21.22 -0.20
CA PRO A 7 7.01 -20.02 -0.98
C PRO A 7 5.94 -18.92 -0.96
N THR A 8 4.89 -19.07 -0.18
CA THR A 8 3.78 -18.12 -0.10
C THR A 8 3.75 -17.27 1.18
N THR A 9 4.83 -17.32 1.97
CA THR A 9 4.87 -16.55 3.21
C THR A 9 5.66 -15.27 3.00
N ASN A 10 4.99 -14.19 2.59
CA ASN A 10 5.53 -12.85 2.78
C ASN A 10 5.55 -12.59 4.28
N LEU A 11 6.73 -12.66 4.88
CA LEU A 11 6.96 -12.23 6.25
C LEU A 11 6.85 -10.69 6.26
N LEU A 12 5.65 -10.22 6.56
CA LEU A 12 5.48 -8.84 6.99
C LEU A 12 6.04 -8.74 8.40
N ASP A 13 6.79 -7.68 8.68
CA ASP A 13 7.37 -7.43 9.98
C ASP A 13 6.31 -7.51 11.08
N GLY A 14 6.58 -8.26 12.15
CA GLY A 14 5.61 -8.55 13.20
C GLY A 14 4.88 -9.89 13.07
N GLY A 15 5.29 -10.77 12.15
CA GLY A 15 4.78 -12.16 12.07
C GLY A 15 3.35 -12.29 11.52
N LYS A 16 2.82 -11.25 10.88
CA LYS A 16 1.56 -11.34 10.16
C LYS A 16 1.81 -11.85 8.76
N ASN A 17 1.44 -13.10 8.52
CA ASN A 17 1.41 -13.68 7.19
C ASN A 17 0.25 -13.06 6.41
N TYR A 18 0.54 -12.13 5.50
CA TYR A 18 -0.45 -11.67 4.55
C TYR A 18 -0.46 -12.62 3.36
N ARG A 19 -1.60 -13.26 3.13
CA ARG A 19 -1.87 -14.01 1.91
C ARG A 19 -2.90 -13.22 1.12
N ASP A 20 -2.50 -12.70 -0.02
CA ASP A 20 -3.43 -12.10 -0.96
C ASP A 20 -4.39 -13.20 -1.48
N PRO A 21 -5.67 -13.13 -1.18
CA PRO A 21 -6.64 -14.14 -1.60
C PRO A 21 -6.85 -14.17 -3.13
N SER A 22 -6.40 -13.14 -3.85
CA SER A 22 -6.48 -13.05 -5.31
C SER A 22 -5.35 -13.79 -6.04
N ILE A 23 -4.34 -14.28 -5.29
CA ILE A 23 -3.22 -15.03 -5.86
C ILE A 23 -3.43 -16.52 -5.59
N SER A 24 -3.57 -17.29 -6.66
CA SER A 24 -3.65 -18.75 -6.57
C SER A 24 -2.32 -19.35 -6.05
N PRO A 25 -2.34 -20.61 -5.54
CA PRO A 25 -1.12 -21.29 -5.10
C PRO A 25 -0.04 -21.39 -6.17
N GLU A 26 -0.40 -21.33 -7.43
CA GLU A 26 0.53 -21.34 -8.57
C GLU A 26 1.07 -19.94 -8.91
N GLY A 27 0.72 -18.92 -8.12
CA GLY A 27 1.20 -17.55 -8.33
C GLY A 27 0.49 -16.80 -9.46
N THR A 28 -0.56 -17.35 -10.03
CA THR A 28 -1.42 -16.66 -10.99
C THR A 28 -2.40 -15.75 -10.24
N ARG A 29 -2.44 -14.49 -10.64
CA ARG A 29 -3.45 -13.57 -10.12
C ARG A 29 -4.83 -14.00 -10.62
N ASP A 30 -5.79 -14.12 -9.72
CA ASP A 30 -7.19 -14.26 -10.12
C ASP A 30 -7.60 -12.98 -10.85
N THR A 31 -7.88 -13.12 -12.14
CA THR A 31 -8.33 -12.03 -13.02
C THR A 31 -9.84 -11.94 -13.09
N ALA A 32 -10.54 -12.39 -12.05
CA ALA A 32 -11.98 -12.21 -11.98
C ALA A 32 -12.33 -10.73 -12.24
N PRO A 33 -13.30 -10.44 -13.10
CA PRO A 33 -13.69 -9.08 -13.38
C PRO A 33 -14.13 -8.39 -12.09
N LEU A 34 -13.79 -7.11 -11.95
CA LEU A 34 -14.25 -6.28 -10.85
C LEU A 34 -15.77 -6.42 -10.74
N ASP A 35 -16.28 -6.60 -9.51
CA ASP A 35 -17.71 -6.61 -9.26
C ASP A 35 -18.36 -5.39 -9.92
N ALA A 36 -19.43 -5.61 -10.68
CA ALA A 36 -20.10 -4.55 -11.44
C ALA A 36 -20.61 -3.41 -10.54
N GLU A 37 -20.98 -3.70 -9.31
CA GLU A 37 -21.38 -2.68 -8.33
C GLU A 37 -20.20 -1.82 -7.90
N VAL A 38 -19.05 -2.42 -7.65
CA VAL A 38 -17.81 -1.71 -7.32
C VAL A 38 -17.35 -0.84 -8.49
N ALA A 39 -17.39 -1.37 -9.70
CA ALA A 39 -17.05 -0.61 -10.91
C ALA A 39 -17.96 0.59 -11.11
N ALA A 40 -19.29 0.42 -10.97
CA ALA A 40 -20.26 1.49 -11.08
C ALA A 40 -20.07 2.57 -10.01
N ARG A 41 -19.80 2.18 -8.76
CA ARG A 41 -19.51 3.11 -7.67
C ARG A 41 -18.23 3.91 -7.93
N ASN A 42 -17.17 3.25 -8.38
CA ASN A 42 -15.93 3.92 -8.72
C ASN A 42 -16.13 4.92 -9.87
N GLN A 43 -16.91 4.56 -10.89
CA GLN A 43 -17.23 5.48 -11.98
C GLN A 43 -18.01 6.70 -11.50
N GLN A 44 -18.96 6.53 -10.58
CA GLN A 44 -19.69 7.65 -9.97
C GLN A 44 -18.75 8.60 -9.21
N LEU A 45 -17.79 8.07 -8.47
CA LEU A 45 -16.79 8.89 -7.78
C LEU A 45 -15.93 9.67 -8.78
N VAL A 46 -15.51 9.05 -9.87
CA VAL A 46 -14.75 9.72 -10.95
C VAL A 46 -15.58 10.85 -11.55
N ASP A 47 -16.81 10.57 -11.95
CA ASP A 47 -17.69 11.56 -12.60
C ASP A 47 -18.00 12.75 -11.68
N GLN A 48 -18.07 12.52 -10.38
CA GLN A 48 -18.39 13.55 -9.40
C GLN A 48 -17.19 14.41 -9.00
N TRP A 49 -15.99 13.82 -8.95
CA TRP A 49 -14.84 14.40 -8.27
C TRP A 49 -13.64 14.71 -9.18
N ALA A 50 -13.49 14.08 -10.35
CA ALA A 50 -12.30 14.22 -11.20
C ALA A 50 -11.94 15.68 -11.47
N ASP A 51 -12.92 16.49 -11.91
CA ASP A 51 -12.69 17.91 -12.23
C ASP A 51 -12.36 18.74 -10.97
N LYS A 52 -12.97 18.40 -9.84
CA LYS A 52 -12.75 19.13 -8.58
C LYS A 52 -11.38 18.86 -8.00
N LEU A 53 -10.86 17.65 -8.22
CA LEU A 53 -9.56 17.23 -7.69
C LEU A 53 -8.40 17.53 -8.62
N HIS A 54 -8.69 17.88 -9.90
CA HIS A 54 -7.64 18.10 -10.90
C HIS A 54 -6.61 19.16 -10.46
N ASP A 55 -7.07 20.27 -9.92
CA ASP A 55 -6.23 21.39 -9.46
C ASP A 55 -6.17 21.49 -7.93
N ALA A 56 -6.63 20.46 -7.21
CA ALA A 56 -6.62 20.46 -5.76
C ALA A 56 -5.21 20.26 -5.21
N SER A 57 -4.98 20.75 -3.98
CA SER A 57 -3.71 20.49 -3.28
C SER A 57 -3.55 19.01 -2.91
N ALA A 58 -2.31 18.60 -2.68
CA ALA A 58 -2.02 17.23 -2.24
C ALA A 58 -2.73 16.88 -0.92
N GLU A 59 -2.81 17.85 -0.01
CA GLU A 59 -3.54 17.71 1.25
C GLU A 59 -5.03 17.44 1.00
N THR A 60 -5.66 18.26 0.17
CA THR A 60 -7.08 18.10 -0.18
C THR A 60 -7.38 16.75 -0.81
N ILE A 61 -6.52 16.29 -1.74
CA ILE A 61 -6.66 14.98 -2.38
C ILE A 61 -6.51 13.85 -1.35
N THR A 62 -5.56 13.98 -0.43
CA THR A 62 -5.32 12.97 0.60
C THR A 62 -6.48 12.90 1.60
N GLU A 63 -7.01 14.04 2.04
CA GLU A 63 -8.19 14.13 2.90
C GLU A 63 -9.42 13.54 2.20
N TRP A 64 -9.60 13.85 0.91
CA TRP A 64 -10.67 13.26 0.10
C TRP A 64 -10.55 11.73 0.02
N ALA A 65 -9.34 11.21 -0.14
CA ALA A 65 -9.09 9.77 -0.16
C ALA A 65 -9.45 9.11 1.18
N ALA A 66 -9.15 9.78 2.31
CA ALA A 66 -9.53 9.32 3.64
C ALA A 66 -11.05 9.18 3.80
N GLU A 67 -11.82 10.11 3.23
CA GLU A 67 -13.27 10.15 3.36
C GLU A 67 -14.00 9.19 2.39
N HIS A 68 -13.46 8.98 1.19
CA HIS A 68 -14.16 8.32 0.09
C HIS A 68 -13.61 6.94 -0.27
N ALA A 69 -12.48 6.53 0.30
CA ALA A 69 -11.92 5.22 0.02
C ALA A 69 -12.91 4.10 0.42
N PRO A 70 -13.11 3.11 -0.47
CA PRO A 70 -14.05 2.02 -0.19
C PRO A 70 -13.56 1.03 0.86
N GLY A 71 -12.33 1.20 1.34
CA GLY A 71 -11.69 0.33 2.32
C GLY A 71 -10.32 0.85 2.71
N ARG A 72 -9.52 -0.02 3.31
CA ARG A 72 -8.15 0.30 3.71
C ARG A 72 -7.28 0.64 2.51
N LEU A 73 -6.52 1.71 2.62
CA LEU A 73 -5.62 2.19 1.56
C LEU A 73 -4.22 1.58 1.71
N ALA A 74 -3.53 1.47 0.58
CA ALA A 74 -2.10 1.25 0.54
C ALA A 74 -1.42 2.46 -0.09
N VAL A 75 -0.44 3.01 0.62
CA VAL A 75 0.40 4.12 0.14
C VAL A 75 1.75 3.55 -0.26
N THR A 76 2.03 3.49 -1.56
CA THR A 76 3.30 2.96 -2.06
C THR A 76 4.41 3.99 -1.91
N MET A 77 5.57 3.55 -1.44
CA MET A 77 6.73 4.41 -1.17
C MET A 77 8.00 3.85 -1.80
N SER A 78 8.80 4.74 -2.41
CA SER A 78 10.14 4.41 -2.94
C SER A 78 11.27 4.76 -1.96
N MET A 79 10.97 5.46 -0.88
CA MET A 79 11.93 6.02 0.10
C MET A 79 12.86 7.10 -0.46
N GLU A 80 12.61 7.64 -1.65
CA GLU A 80 13.28 8.84 -2.14
C GLU A 80 12.87 10.08 -1.35
N ASN A 81 11.61 10.13 -0.93
CA ASN A 81 11.06 11.13 -0.04
C ASN A 81 9.96 10.51 0.83
N THR A 82 9.58 11.23 1.87
CA THR A 82 8.57 10.80 2.84
C THR A 82 7.30 11.65 2.82
N VAL A 83 7.09 12.43 1.76
CA VAL A 83 5.97 13.38 1.65
C VAL A 83 4.63 12.66 1.74
N LEU A 84 4.47 11.53 1.05
CA LEU A 84 3.23 10.77 1.08
C LEU A 84 2.92 10.20 2.47
N ALA A 85 3.92 9.75 3.21
CA ALA A 85 3.73 9.30 4.59
C ALA A 85 3.25 10.44 5.51
N GLU A 86 3.86 11.62 5.37
CA GLU A 86 3.45 12.80 6.14
C GLU A 86 2.01 13.24 5.79
N LEU A 87 1.65 13.27 4.51
CA LEU A 87 0.29 13.60 4.07
C LEU A 87 -0.74 12.60 4.59
N ALA A 88 -0.43 11.30 4.49
CA ALA A 88 -1.29 10.22 4.99
C ALA A 88 -1.49 10.32 6.51
N HIS A 89 -0.41 10.60 7.25
CA HIS A 89 -0.46 10.81 8.69
C HIS A 89 -1.34 12.02 9.07
N ARG A 90 -1.12 13.16 8.42
CA ARG A 90 -1.90 14.38 8.69
C ARG A 90 -3.38 14.22 8.36
N ALA A 91 -3.70 13.52 7.28
CA ALA A 91 -5.06 13.26 6.89
C ALA A 91 -5.74 12.16 7.74
N GLY A 92 -5.00 11.49 8.62
CA GLY A 92 -5.52 10.39 9.44
C GLY A 92 -5.97 9.20 8.60
N LEU A 93 -5.23 8.88 7.51
CA LEU A 93 -5.56 7.75 6.66
C LEU A 93 -5.48 6.42 7.43
N ASP A 94 -6.49 5.56 7.27
CA ASP A 94 -6.38 4.14 7.60
C ASP A 94 -5.70 3.41 6.43
N ALA A 95 -4.37 3.40 6.46
CA ALA A 95 -3.55 2.91 5.36
C ALA A 95 -2.32 2.15 5.85
N ASP A 96 -1.83 1.25 5.01
CA ASP A 96 -0.50 0.69 5.13
C ASP A 96 0.47 1.44 4.21
N LEU A 97 1.67 1.76 4.71
CA LEU A 97 2.77 2.21 3.86
C LEU A 97 3.41 0.97 3.22
N LEU A 98 3.41 0.90 1.91
CA LEU A 98 3.92 -0.25 1.17
C LEU A 98 5.29 0.08 0.56
N PHE A 99 6.32 -0.62 1.00
CA PHE A 99 7.68 -0.51 0.48
C PHE A 99 8.15 -1.82 -0.14
N ILE A 100 8.50 -1.78 -1.42
CA ILE A 100 9.05 -2.94 -2.11
C ILE A 100 10.57 -2.94 -1.94
N ASP A 101 11.06 -3.83 -1.08
CA ASP A 101 12.50 -4.03 -0.89
C ASP A 101 12.99 -5.08 -1.88
N THR A 102 13.66 -4.62 -2.92
CA THR A 102 14.20 -5.47 -3.99
C THR A 102 15.45 -6.26 -3.56
N GLY A 103 16.00 -5.97 -2.38
CA GLY A 103 17.28 -6.52 -1.93
C GLY A 103 18.50 -5.83 -2.55
N TRP A 104 18.29 -4.81 -3.40
CA TRP A 104 19.35 -4.06 -4.09
C TRP A 104 19.38 -2.58 -3.71
N HIS A 105 18.66 -2.21 -2.64
CA HIS A 105 18.67 -0.84 -2.14
C HIS A 105 19.99 -0.50 -1.44
N PHE A 106 20.35 0.78 -1.52
CA PHE A 106 21.43 1.30 -0.71
C PHE A 106 21.08 1.25 0.78
N PRO A 107 22.08 1.09 1.68
CA PRO A 107 21.85 1.09 3.12
C PRO A 107 21.08 2.33 3.61
N GLU A 108 21.32 3.48 3.00
CA GLU A 108 20.65 4.74 3.32
C GLU A 108 19.15 4.69 3.03
N THR A 109 18.74 4.03 1.95
CA THR A 109 17.32 3.80 1.63
C THR A 109 16.64 2.98 2.70
N LEU A 110 17.29 1.92 3.18
CA LEU A 110 16.77 1.08 4.25
C LEU A 110 16.70 1.84 5.58
N GLN A 111 17.68 2.72 5.86
CA GLN A 111 17.63 3.59 7.03
C GLN A 111 16.44 4.56 6.99
N VAL A 112 16.12 5.13 5.82
CA VAL A 112 14.93 5.96 5.65
C VAL A 112 13.67 5.15 5.96
N ALA A 113 13.57 3.91 5.49
CA ALA A 113 12.44 3.03 5.79
C ALA A 113 12.31 2.78 7.32
N ASP A 114 13.41 2.55 8.01
CA ASP A 114 13.43 2.38 9.47
C ASP A 114 12.97 3.64 10.22
N GLU A 115 13.37 4.82 9.74
CA GLU A 115 12.94 6.09 10.33
C GLU A 115 11.47 6.40 10.04
N VAL A 116 10.95 6.06 8.87
CA VAL A 116 9.53 6.18 8.54
C VAL A 116 8.68 5.34 9.49
N GLU A 117 9.07 4.09 9.71
CA GLU A 117 8.37 3.19 10.62
C GLU A 117 8.29 3.72 12.05
N LYS A 118 9.38 4.30 12.55
CA LYS A 118 9.41 4.91 13.88
C LYS A 118 8.60 6.20 13.98
N ARG A 119 8.63 7.01 12.91
CA ARG A 119 7.99 8.33 12.89
C ARG A 119 6.47 8.26 12.76
N TYR A 120 5.95 7.26 12.05
CA TYR A 120 4.53 7.11 11.75
C TYR A 120 3.99 5.78 12.30
N PRO A 121 3.89 5.61 13.63
CA PRO A 121 3.44 4.35 14.23
C PRO A 121 1.97 4.04 13.96
N ASP A 122 1.19 5.03 13.56
CA ASP A 122 -0.21 4.92 13.12
C ASP A 122 -0.36 4.39 11.68
N LEU A 123 0.72 4.41 10.90
CA LEU A 123 0.79 3.92 9.53
C LEU A 123 1.77 2.74 9.45
N PRO A 124 1.30 1.49 9.57
CA PRO A 124 2.19 0.33 9.52
C PRO A 124 2.99 0.28 8.22
N LEU A 125 4.31 0.12 8.32
CA LEU A 125 5.18 -0.08 7.17
C LEU A 125 5.21 -1.56 6.80
N VAL A 126 4.74 -1.86 5.61
CA VAL A 126 4.74 -3.20 5.01
C VAL A 126 5.89 -3.30 4.02
N ARG A 127 6.90 -4.11 4.34
CA ARG A 127 8.04 -4.38 3.45
C ARG A 127 7.75 -5.64 2.65
N VAL A 128 7.70 -5.49 1.33
CA VAL A 128 7.50 -6.61 0.39
C VAL A 128 8.84 -7.01 -0.17
N LEU A 129 9.25 -8.24 0.11
CA LEU A 129 10.50 -8.82 -0.40
C LEU A 129 10.22 -9.66 -1.65
N PRO A 130 11.12 -9.70 -2.64
CA PRO A 130 10.96 -10.59 -3.77
C PRO A 130 11.06 -12.05 -3.31
N LEU A 131 10.27 -12.90 -3.93
CA LEU A 131 10.41 -14.34 -3.79
C LEU A 131 11.71 -14.75 -4.53
N LEU A 132 12.67 -15.20 -3.78
CA LEU A 132 13.89 -15.80 -4.32
C LEU A 132 13.68 -17.29 -4.57
#